data_2dc7253c326a6b415983deee10682f17
#
_entry.id   2dc7253c326a6b415983deee10682f17
#
_cell.length_a   1.000
_cell.length_b   1.000
_cell.length_c   1.000
_cell.angle_alpha   90.00
_cell.angle_beta   90.00
_cell.angle_gamma   90.00
#
_symmetry.space_group_name_H-M   'P 1'
#
loop_
_entity.id
_entity.type
_entity.pdbx_description
1 polymer ?
#
loop_
_entity_poly.entity_id
_entity_poly.type
_entity_poly.pdbx_seq_one_letter_code
_entity_poly.pdbx_strand_id
1 'polypeptide(L)'
;MRSLAIHGKEDIRWEDREVPNPGDGEVRLRVNYVGICGSDLHYYFHGANGEYTIREPLTPGHELSGVVDLDPSGRLASGTPVTVHPARYGASVPGLEDRPHLRAGGDYLGSAAADPHRQGGASELLIVEDHMVRVLPEGLPLERAALAEPLAVAIHAVGLAGDLTGKRALVIGAGPIGLLVVAAAVNAGAAAVGASDVRAEPLDRAESLGASEFALVGRDAIEDESYDVVFECSGVAVALTQAVRAARRAGTVVQVGMLANAEIGVNLAPMLAKELTIRGAFRFSTEIDDAVALLAASDALDAVISHVLPASDAVEAFELARDSSASAKVLLSL
;
A
#
# COMPACT_ATOMS: atom_id res chain seq x y z
N MET A 1 -1.79 1.89 27.94
CA MET A 1 -1.10 1.47 26.71
C MET A 1 -0.36 2.63 26.11
N ARG A 2 0.65 2.39 25.31
CA ARG A 2 1.37 3.43 24.60
C ARG A 2 0.95 3.48 23.12
N SER A 3 0.95 4.68 22.56
CA SER A 3 0.59 4.95 21.18
C SER A 3 1.55 6.00 20.60
N LEU A 4 1.99 5.82 19.36
CA LEU A 4 2.63 6.89 18.61
C LEU A 4 1.57 7.89 18.16
N ALA A 5 1.87 9.19 18.29
CA ALA A 5 1.00 10.26 17.84
C ALA A 5 1.80 11.32 17.07
N ILE A 6 1.33 11.67 15.88
CA ILE A 6 1.83 12.80 15.10
C ILE A 6 1.02 14.02 15.52
N HIS A 7 1.68 15.02 16.14
CA HIS A 7 1.07 16.27 16.58
C HIS A 7 1.08 17.36 15.50
N GLY A 8 1.92 17.18 14.50
CA GLY A 8 2.11 18.13 13.40
C GLY A 8 3.41 17.84 12.67
N LYS A 9 3.85 18.81 11.88
CA LYS A 9 5.06 18.67 11.07
C LYS A 9 6.28 18.37 11.94
N GLU A 10 6.94 17.22 11.66
CA GLU A 10 8.15 16.72 12.31
C GLU A 10 8.02 16.56 13.84
N ASP A 11 6.79 16.31 14.30
CA ASP A 11 6.49 16.12 15.70
C ASP A 11 5.71 14.82 15.91
N ILE A 12 6.43 13.73 16.18
CA ILE A 12 5.89 12.41 16.52
C ILE A 12 6.35 12.01 17.92
N ARG A 13 5.45 11.53 18.74
CA ARG A 13 5.69 11.23 20.16
C ARG A 13 5.02 9.94 20.60
N TRP A 14 5.60 9.27 21.59
CA TRP A 14 4.91 8.27 22.39
C TRP A 14 4.03 8.94 23.43
N GLU A 15 2.79 8.49 23.52
CA GLU A 15 1.82 8.93 24.50
C GLU A 15 1.30 7.75 25.31
N ASP A 16 1.13 7.96 26.61
CA ASP A 16 0.35 7.06 27.45
C ASP A 16 -1.15 7.34 27.27
N ARG A 17 -1.90 6.31 26.95
CA ARG A 17 -3.35 6.35 26.76
C ARG A 17 -4.02 5.29 27.62
N GLU A 18 -5.28 5.50 27.94
CA GLU A 18 -6.10 4.48 28.60
C GLU A 18 -6.23 3.26 27.68
N VAL A 19 -6.28 2.08 28.30
CA VAL A 19 -6.52 0.83 27.56
C VAL A 19 -7.99 0.83 27.09
N PRO A 20 -8.27 0.84 25.79
CA PRO A 20 -9.64 0.88 25.32
C PRO A 20 -10.31 -0.47 25.50
N ASN A 21 -11.61 -0.48 25.83
CA ASN A 21 -12.40 -1.70 25.89
C ASN A 21 -13.27 -1.82 24.63
N PRO A 22 -13.27 -2.98 23.94
CA PRO A 22 -14.11 -3.20 22.79
C PRO A 22 -15.59 -3.26 23.19
N GLY A 23 -16.44 -2.62 22.39
CA GLY A 23 -17.89 -2.73 22.47
C GLY A 23 -18.44 -3.92 21.67
N ASP A 24 -19.78 -3.94 21.50
CA ASP A 24 -20.45 -4.94 20.68
C ASP A 24 -20.01 -4.77 19.20
N GLY A 25 -19.61 -5.86 18.57
CA GLY A 25 -19.13 -5.87 17.16
C GLY A 25 -17.69 -5.33 17.00
N GLU A 26 -16.97 -5.13 18.07
CA GLU A 26 -15.58 -4.68 18.07
C GLU A 26 -14.64 -5.76 18.62
N VAL A 27 -13.38 -5.73 18.15
CA VAL A 27 -12.29 -6.61 18.60
C VAL A 27 -11.11 -5.74 18.98
N ARG A 28 -10.49 -6.03 20.12
CA ARG A 28 -9.22 -5.41 20.52
C ARG A 28 -8.07 -6.29 20.05
N LEU A 29 -7.16 -5.69 19.32
CA LEU A 29 -5.95 -6.32 18.81
C LEU A 29 -4.74 -5.84 19.61
N ARG A 30 -3.78 -6.73 19.85
CA ARG A 30 -2.41 -6.38 20.20
C ARG A 30 -1.63 -6.31 18.90
N VAL A 31 -1.18 -5.11 18.56
CA VAL A 31 -0.45 -4.87 17.32
C VAL A 31 1.00 -5.29 17.52
N ASN A 32 1.59 -5.97 16.53
CA ASN A 32 2.98 -6.41 16.54
C ASN A 32 3.83 -5.64 15.52
N TYR A 33 3.29 -5.44 14.31
CA TYR A 33 4.00 -4.74 13.24
C TYR A 33 3.08 -3.74 12.54
N VAL A 34 3.66 -2.59 12.18
CA VAL A 34 2.99 -1.55 11.40
C VAL A 34 3.93 -1.07 10.30
N GLY A 35 3.49 -1.17 9.03
CA GLY A 35 4.17 -0.59 7.88
C GLY A 35 4.04 0.93 7.85
N ILE A 36 5.12 1.61 7.49
CA ILE A 36 5.09 3.05 7.22
C ILE A 36 4.70 3.25 5.76
N CYS A 37 3.57 3.94 5.54
CA CYS A 37 3.06 4.31 4.24
C CYS A 37 3.52 5.71 3.82
N GLY A 38 3.50 5.99 2.52
CA GLY A 38 3.74 7.34 2.01
C GLY A 38 2.80 8.40 2.60
N SER A 39 1.54 8.04 2.92
CA SER A 39 0.59 8.93 3.58
C SER A 39 1.02 9.29 5.01
N ASP A 40 1.61 8.34 5.75
CA ASP A 40 2.14 8.59 7.10
C ASP A 40 3.34 9.55 7.03
N LEU A 41 4.20 9.40 5.99
CA LEU A 41 5.30 10.33 5.73
C LEU A 41 4.79 11.72 5.43
N HIS A 42 3.71 11.86 4.64
CA HIS A 42 3.10 13.17 4.37
C HIS A 42 2.57 13.82 5.66
N TYR A 43 1.88 13.08 6.51
CA TYR A 43 1.42 13.60 7.80
C TYR A 43 2.59 14.04 8.68
N TYR A 44 3.64 13.24 8.79
CA TYR A 44 4.80 13.56 9.62
C TYR A 44 5.60 14.74 9.07
N PHE A 45 6.03 14.70 7.80
CA PHE A 45 6.91 15.73 7.24
C PHE A 45 6.22 17.03 6.85
N HIS A 46 4.91 17.01 6.60
CA HIS A 46 4.17 18.17 6.09
C HIS A 46 3.01 18.59 6.98
N GLY A 47 2.61 17.78 7.97
CA GLY A 47 1.43 18.03 8.81
C GLY A 47 0.10 17.81 8.07
N ALA A 48 0.15 17.30 6.84
CA ALA A 48 -1.01 17.07 6.00
C ALA A 48 -0.73 16.03 4.91
N ASN A 49 -1.77 15.31 4.47
CA ASN A 49 -1.74 14.49 3.27
C ASN A 49 -2.76 15.05 2.26
N GLY A 50 -2.27 15.76 1.24
CA GLY A 50 -3.12 16.55 0.35
C GLY A 50 -3.90 17.62 1.13
N GLU A 51 -5.22 17.61 1.03
CA GLU A 51 -6.11 18.54 1.75
C GLU A 51 -6.38 18.17 3.21
N TYR A 52 -6.01 16.96 3.63
CA TYR A 52 -6.28 16.43 4.96
C TYR A 52 -5.17 16.83 5.94
N THR A 53 -5.38 17.92 6.67
CA THR A 53 -4.48 18.44 7.70
C THR A 53 -4.70 17.77 9.05
N ILE A 54 -3.63 17.59 9.81
CA ILE A 54 -3.71 17.17 11.22
C ILE A 54 -4.33 18.31 12.04
N ARG A 55 -5.47 18.02 12.72
CA ARG A 55 -6.21 18.96 13.57
C ARG A 55 -6.17 18.56 15.04
N GLU A 56 -5.85 17.31 15.30
CA GLU A 56 -5.64 16.71 16.62
C GLU A 56 -4.56 15.64 16.50
N PRO A 57 -3.92 15.16 17.58
CA PRO A 57 -2.91 14.11 17.52
C PRO A 57 -3.41 12.89 16.76
N LEU A 58 -2.68 12.50 15.71
CA LEU A 58 -3.00 11.37 14.84
C LEU A 58 -2.07 10.20 15.12
N THR A 59 -2.62 9.05 15.53
CA THR A 59 -1.90 7.77 15.49
C THR A 59 -1.85 7.28 14.07
N PRO A 60 -0.66 7.17 13.43
CA PRO A 60 -0.52 6.71 12.05
C PRO A 60 -0.68 5.19 11.93
N GLY A 61 -0.63 4.70 10.69
CA GLY A 61 -0.51 3.29 10.35
C GLY A 61 -1.82 2.58 10.04
N HIS A 62 -1.87 1.97 8.87
CA HIS A 62 -2.99 1.17 8.35
C HIS A 62 -2.52 -0.15 7.73
N GLU A 63 -1.22 -0.35 7.62
CA GLU A 63 -0.56 -1.56 7.16
C GLU A 63 -0.10 -2.33 8.41
N LEU A 64 -0.93 -3.21 8.97
CA LEU A 64 -0.63 -3.77 10.29
C LEU A 64 -0.91 -5.26 10.39
N SER A 65 -0.22 -5.88 11.33
CA SER A 65 -0.47 -7.25 11.79
C SER A 65 -0.31 -7.36 13.29
N GLY A 66 -0.96 -8.34 13.86
CA GLY A 66 -0.90 -8.60 15.30
C GLY A 66 -1.70 -9.82 15.69
N VAL A 67 -2.14 -9.85 16.93
CA VAL A 67 -2.96 -10.93 17.45
C VAL A 67 -4.20 -10.37 18.13
N VAL A 68 -5.27 -11.16 18.17
CA VAL A 68 -6.46 -10.85 18.97
C VAL A 68 -6.04 -10.76 20.43
N ASP A 69 -6.34 -9.66 21.10
CA ASP A 69 -6.19 -9.50 22.53
C ASP A 69 -7.50 -9.84 23.27
N LEU A 70 -8.61 -9.24 22.81
CA LEU A 70 -9.95 -9.46 23.38
C LEU A 70 -11.04 -9.36 22.31
N ASP A 71 -11.83 -10.41 22.16
CA ASP A 71 -13.08 -10.44 21.39
C ASP A 71 -14.25 -10.72 22.36
N PRO A 72 -15.08 -9.74 22.70
CA PRO A 72 -16.22 -9.96 23.59
C PRO A 72 -17.25 -10.97 23.07
N SER A 73 -17.33 -11.16 21.75
CA SER A 73 -18.24 -12.16 21.15
C SER A 73 -17.76 -13.61 21.34
N GLY A 74 -16.49 -13.81 21.65
CA GLY A 74 -15.87 -15.13 21.80
C GLY A 74 -15.66 -15.89 20.49
N ARG A 75 -15.85 -15.27 19.31
CA ARG A 75 -15.61 -15.90 18.00
C ARG A 75 -14.14 -16.11 17.72
N LEU A 76 -13.29 -15.15 18.14
CA LEU A 76 -11.86 -15.19 17.95
C LEU A 76 -11.15 -15.40 19.30
N ALA A 77 -10.34 -16.44 19.39
CA ALA A 77 -9.56 -16.68 20.60
C ALA A 77 -8.45 -15.64 20.76
N SER A 78 -8.15 -15.27 22.02
CA SER A 78 -6.96 -14.47 22.31
C SER A 78 -5.70 -15.18 21.79
N GLY A 79 -4.78 -14.42 21.17
CA GLY A 79 -3.59 -14.91 20.51
C GLY A 79 -3.78 -15.32 19.04
N THR A 80 -5.00 -15.33 18.50
CA THR A 80 -5.24 -15.59 17.07
C THR A 80 -4.51 -14.57 16.21
N PRO A 81 -3.61 -14.98 15.28
CA PRO A 81 -2.90 -14.06 14.38
C PRO A 81 -3.85 -13.42 13.38
N VAL A 82 -3.71 -12.09 13.18
CA VAL A 82 -4.63 -11.32 12.34
C VAL A 82 -3.93 -10.18 11.61
N THR A 83 -4.53 -9.75 10.51
CA THR A 83 -4.39 -8.42 9.91
C THR A 83 -5.76 -7.77 9.79
N VAL A 84 -5.84 -6.55 9.25
CA VAL A 84 -7.10 -5.83 9.15
C VAL A 84 -7.33 -5.26 7.76
N HIS A 85 -8.59 -5.19 7.35
CA HIS A 85 -9.04 -4.33 6.25
C HIS A 85 -9.24 -2.91 6.82
N PRO A 86 -8.40 -1.92 6.48
CA PRO A 86 -8.36 -0.66 7.24
C PRO A 86 -9.47 0.34 6.90
N ALA A 87 -10.32 0.05 5.91
CA ALA A 87 -11.35 0.97 5.44
C ALA A 87 -12.71 0.73 6.11
N ARG A 88 -13.38 1.82 6.47
CA ARG A 88 -14.84 1.90 6.57
C ARG A 88 -15.37 2.55 5.32
N TYR A 89 -16.33 1.92 4.68
CA TYR A 89 -16.91 2.44 3.46
C TYR A 89 -18.05 3.42 3.75
N GLY A 90 -18.17 4.44 2.92
CA GLY A 90 -19.30 5.36 2.93
C GLY A 90 -20.61 4.67 2.51
N ALA A 91 -21.71 5.41 2.60
CA ALA A 91 -23.03 4.93 2.20
C ALA A 91 -23.05 4.43 0.77
N SER A 92 -23.87 3.41 0.49
CA SER A 92 -24.03 2.86 -0.85
C SER A 92 -24.58 3.94 -1.80
N VAL A 93 -23.98 4.04 -2.99
CA VAL A 93 -24.34 5.00 -4.03
C VAL A 93 -24.61 4.22 -5.32
N PRO A 94 -25.70 4.53 -6.08
CA PRO A 94 -25.95 3.89 -7.36
C PRO A 94 -24.78 4.00 -8.33
N GLY A 95 -24.36 2.86 -8.91
CA GLY A 95 -23.21 2.74 -9.82
C GLY A 95 -21.86 2.50 -9.12
N LEU A 96 -21.84 2.45 -7.78
CA LEU A 96 -20.65 2.10 -6.97
C LEU A 96 -20.93 0.91 -6.04
N GLU A 97 -21.90 0.05 -6.37
CA GLU A 97 -22.25 -1.13 -5.57
C GLU A 97 -21.04 -2.04 -5.39
N ASP A 98 -20.34 -2.34 -6.48
CA ASP A 98 -19.17 -3.21 -6.54
C ASP A 98 -17.84 -2.47 -6.30
N ARG A 99 -17.89 -1.17 -5.97
CA ARG A 99 -16.72 -0.31 -5.74
C ARG A 99 -16.84 0.49 -4.44
N PRO A 100 -17.02 -0.17 -3.29
CA PRO A 100 -17.26 0.52 -2.02
C PRO A 100 -16.12 1.46 -1.60
N HIS A 101 -14.88 1.18 -2.01
CA HIS A 101 -13.70 2.01 -1.77
C HIS A 101 -13.73 3.39 -2.44
N LEU A 102 -14.63 3.59 -3.42
CA LEU A 102 -14.83 4.89 -4.09
C LEU A 102 -15.99 5.71 -3.51
N ARG A 103 -16.72 5.18 -2.53
CA ARG A 103 -17.84 5.89 -1.90
C ARG A 103 -17.35 7.02 -1.02
N ALA A 104 -17.97 8.19 -1.14
CA ALA A 104 -17.67 9.32 -0.27
C ALA A 104 -18.14 9.07 1.17
N GLY A 105 -17.50 9.73 2.15
CA GLY A 105 -17.88 9.68 3.55
C GLY A 105 -17.42 8.42 4.30
N GLY A 106 -16.56 7.61 3.69
CA GLY A 106 -15.82 6.56 4.40
C GLY A 106 -14.60 7.10 5.14
N ASP A 107 -14.01 6.28 6.00
CA ASP A 107 -12.76 6.58 6.68
C ASP A 107 -11.72 5.44 6.50
N TYR A 108 -10.52 5.70 6.97
CA TYR A 108 -9.38 4.78 6.86
C TYR A 108 -8.53 4.89 8.12
N LEU A 109 -8.04 3.79 8.64
CA LEU A 109 -7.13 3.81 9.79
C LEU A 109 -5.93 4.72 9.53
N GLY A 110 -5.49 5.47 10.52
CA GLY A 110 -4.35 6.38 10.41
C GLY A 110 -4.57 7.58 9.50
N SER A 111 -5.82 8.03 9.33
CA SER A 111 -6.15 9.12 8.42
C SER A 111 -6.78 10.33 9.10
N ALA A 112 -6.32 11.53 8.72
CA ALA A 112 -6.91 12.81 9.14
C ALA A 112 -8.09 13.27 8.26
N ALA A 113 -8.57 12.44 7.34
CA ALA A 113 -9.69 12.78 6.46
C ALA A 113 -11.03 12.91 7.21
N ALA A 114 -11.21 12.17 8.30
CA ALA A 114 -12.40 12.25 9.17
C ALA A 114 -12.24 13.28 10.29
N ASP A 115 -13.35 13.68 10.91
CA ASP A 115 -13.43 14.52 12.09
C ASP A 115 -14.38 13.87 13.11
N PRO A 116 -13.89 13.38 14.27
CA PRO A 116 -12.48 13.27 14.69
C PRO A 116 -11.65 12.38 13.75
N HIS A 117 -10.32 12.47 13.84
CA HIS A 117 -9.41 11.64 13.05
C HIS A 117 -9.60 10.15 13.32
N ARG A 118 -9.49 9.33 12.28
CA ARG A 118 -9.47 7.87 12.43
C ARG A 118 -8.07 7.42 12.86
N GLN A 119 -7.92 7.04 14.12
CA GLN A 119 -6.66 6.60 14.70
C GLN A 119 -6.20 5.28 14.07
N GLY A 120 -4.90 5.13 13.84
CA GLY A 120 -4.29 3.97 13.21
C GLY A 120 -3.67 2.97 14.17
N GLY A 121 -2.88 2.05 13.61
CA GLY A 121 -2.32 0.90 14.30
C GLY A 121 -0.98 1.10 14.99
N ALA A 122 -0.36 2.29 14.92
CA ALA A 122 0.92 2.53 15.61
C ALA A 122 0.72 2.70 17.13
N SER A 123 0.11 1.70 17.76
CA SER A 123 -0.20 1.62 19.19
C SER A 123 -0.17 0.18 19.68
N GLU A 124 0.16 -0.03 20.97
CA GLU A 124 0.21 -1.38 21.57
C GLU A 124 -1.12 -2.14 21.45
N LEU A 125 -2.24 -1.41 21.55
CA LEU A 125 -3.59 -1.98 21.41
C LEU A 125 -4.43 -1.11 20.46
N LEU A 126 -5.19 -1.77 19.61
CA LEU A 126 -6.10 -1.13 18.64
C LEU A 126 -7.48 -1.79 18.72
N ILE A 127 -8.54 -0.99 18.72
CA ILE A 127 -9.90 -1.49 18.51
C ILE A 127 -10.28 -1.32 17.04
N VAL A 128 -10.80 -2.38 16.46
CA VAL A 128 -11.36 -2.40 15.11
C VAL A 128 -12.73 -3.09 15.12
N GLU A 129 -13.55 -2.81 14.13
CA GLU A 129 -14.79 -3.54 13.93
C GLU A 129 -14.48 -5.00 13.54
N ASP A 130 -15.28 -5.92 14.00
CA ASP A 130 -15.07 -7.37 13.80
C ASP A 130 -14.96 -7.76 12.31
N HIS A 131 -15.73 -7.11 11.45
CA HIS A 131 -15.72 -7.35 10.01
C HIS A 131 -14.44 -6.88 9.31
N MET A 132 -13.63 -6.03 9.95
CA MET A 132 -12.32 -5.59 9.45
C MET A 132 -11.24 -6.65 9.67
N VAL A 133 -11.42 -7.55 10.64
CA VAL A 133 -10.39 -8.53 11.03
C VAL A 133 -10.27 -9.63 9.96
N ARG A 134 -9.02 -9.97 9.61
CA ARG A 134 -8.67 -11.11 8.76
C ARG A 134 -7.75 -12.04 9.54
N VAL A 135 -8.24 -13.25 9.79
CA VAL A 135 -7.44 -14.31 10.45
C VAL A 135 -6.37 -14.78 9.47
N LEU A 136 -5.14 -14.85 9.94
CA LEU A 136 -4.02 -15.27 9.13
C LEU A 136 -3.94 -16.81 9.04
N PRO A 137 -3.54 -17.35 7.88
CA PRO A 137 -3.23 -18.77 7.76
C PRO A 137 -2.10 -19.19 8.70
N GLU A 138 -2.14 -20.45 9.14
CA GLU A 138 -1.08 -21.03 9.98
C GLU A 138 0.29 -20.93 9.27
N GLY A 139 1.29 -20.49 10.00
CA GLY A 139 2.66 -20.36 9.50
C GLY A 139 2.98 -19.04 8.78
N LEU A 140 2.01 -18.16 8.51
CA LEU A 140 2.29 -16.83 7.95
C LEU A 140 2.90 -15.93 9.05
N PRO A 141 4.17 -15.48 8.91
CA PRO A 141 4.79 -14.58 9.88
C PRO A 141 4.04 -13.24 9.98
N LEU A 142 3.87 -12.72 11.21
CA LEU A 142 3.23 -11.42 11.43
C LEU A 142 3.96 -10.28 10.71
N GLU A 143 5.29 -10.33 10.64
CA GLU A 143 6.08 -9.36 9.92
C GLU A 143 5.67 -9.28 8.44
N ARG A 144 5.61 -10.42 7.74
CA ARG A 144 5.15 -10.49 6.35
C ARG A 144 3.68 -10.10 6.23
N ALA A 145 2.84 -10.48 7.18
CA ALA A 145 1.41 -10.18 7.17
C ALA A 145 1.11 -8.66 7.25
N ALA A 146 2.03 -7.82 7.73
CA ALA A 146 1.91 -6.37 7.68
C ALA A 146 1.88 -5.82 6.23
N LEU A 147 2.33 -6.61 5.24
CA LEU A 147 2.22 -6.26 3.82
C LEU A 147 0.82 -6.50 3.23
N ALA A 148 -0.14 -7.05 3.97
CA ALA A 148 -1.44 -7.43 3.42
C ALA A 148 -2.19 -6.24 2.80
N GLU A 149 -2.18 -5.09 3.47
CA GLU A 149 -2.82 -3.88 2.96
C GLU A 149 -2.15 -3.37 1.67
N PRO A 150 -0.85 -3.06 1.62
CA PRO A 150 -0.24 -2.56 0.40
C PRO A 150 -0.20 -3.59 -0.74
N LEU A 151 -0.19 -4.90 -0.43
CA LEU A 151 -0.34 -5.94 -1.46
C LEU A 151 -1.77 -5.98 -2.02
N ALA A 152 -2.79 -5.76 -1.21
CA ALA A 152 -4.16 -5.63 -1.69
C ALA A 152 -4.32 -4.45 -2.66
N VAL A 153 -3.66 -3.32 -2.40
CA VAL A 153 -3.57 -2.17 -3.33
C VAL A 153 -2.94 -2.60 -4.66
N ALA A 154 -1.85 -3.37 -4.61
CA ALA A 154 -1.18 -3.86 -5.81
C ALA A 154 -2.04 -4.86 -6.60
N ILE A 155 -2.70 -5.81 -5.93
CA ILE A 155 -3.63 -6.76 -6.56
C ILE A 155 -4.79 -6.03 -7.22
N HIS A 156 -5.37 -5.03 -6.55
CA HIS A 156 -6.42 -4.18 -7.12
C HIS A 156 -5.95 -3.49 -8.41
N ALA A 157 -4.77 -2.88 -8.39
CA ALA A 157 -4.19 -2.24 -9.56
C ALA A 157 -3.98 -3.22 -10.72
N VAL A 158 -3.50 -4.44 -10.44
CA VAL A 158 -3.35 -5.52 -11.43
C VAL A 158 -4.72 -5.95 -11.97
N GLY A 159 -5.73 -6.10 -11.12
CA GLY A 159 -7.10 -6.43 -11.53
C GLY A 159 -7.71 -5.40 -12.49
N LEU A 160 -7.39 -4.11 -12.33
CA LEU A 160 -7.82 -3.06 -13.25
C LEU A 160 -7.23 -3.20 -14.66
N ALA A 161 -6.10 -3.88 -14.82
CA ALA A 161 -5.51 -4.15 -16.14
C ALA A 161 -6.19 -5.31 -16.88
N GLY A 162 -7.06 -6.07 -16.19
CA GLY A 162 -7.71 -7.27 -16.71
C GLY A 162 -6.79 -8.49 -16.70
N ASP A 163 -7.10 -9.50 -17.49
CA ASP A 163 -6.31 -10.73 -17.58
C ASP A 163 -4.90 -10.46 -18.06
N LEU A 164 -3.88 -10.89 -17.30
CA LEU A 164 -2.45 -10.77 -17.63
C LEU A 164 -1.86 -12.04 -18.23
N THR A 165 -2.61 -13.13 -18.34
CA THR A 165 -2.11 -14.41 -18.84
C THR A 165 -1.48 -14.24 -20.22
N GLY A 166 -0.20 -14.58 -20.33
CA GLY A 166 0.56 -14.50 -21.56
C GLY A 166 0.95 -13.08 -22.02
N LYS A 167 0.66 -12.05 -21.23
CA LYS A 167 0.98 -10.66 -21.54
C LYS A 167 2.34 -10.24 -20.97
N ARG A 168 2.94 -9.23 -21.59
CA ARG A 168 4.11 -8.54 -21.05
C ARG A 168 3.65 -7.31 -20.26
N ALA A 169 4.07 -7.22 -19.02
CA ALA A 169 3.79 -6.09 -18.13
C ALA A 169 5.07 -5.30 -17.83
N LEU A 170 4.95 -3.98 -17.63
CA LEU A 170 6.04 -3.13 -17.15
C LEU A 170 5.57 -2.40 -15.88
N VAL A 171 6.43 -2.37 -14.87
CA VAL A 171 6.26 -1.56 -13.67
C VAL A 171 7.28 -0.43 -13.68
N ILE A 172 6.83 0.82 -13.70
CA ILE A 172 7.67 2.01 -13.63
C ILE A 172 7.64 2.55 -12.20
N GLY A 173 8.81 2.56 -11.55
CA GLY A 173 8.97 2.84 -10.12
C GLY A 173 8.91 1.55 -9.31
N ALA A 174 10.07 1.05 -8.88
CA ALA A 174 10.23 -0.17 -8.08
C ALA A 174 10.33 0.14 -6.56
N GLY A 175 9.63 1.17 -6.08
CA GLY A 175 9.40 1.40 -4.65
C GLY A 175 8.47 0.33 -4.06
N PRO A 176 8.10 0.42 -2.76
CA PRO A 176 7.33 -0.62 -2.07
C PRO A 176 6.08 -1.09 -2.81
N ILE A 177 5.27 -0.16 -3.32
CA ILE A 177 4.06 -0.50 -4.11
C ILE A 177 4.42 -1.11 -5.45
N GLY A 178 5.43 -0.57 -6.17
CA GLY A 178 5.87 -1.13 -7.45
C GLY A 178 6.40 -2.57 -7.32
N LEU A 179 7.15 -2.86 -6.26
CA LEU A 179 7.61 -4.22 -5.95
C LEU A 179 6.43 -5.18 -5.72
N LEU A 180 5.41 -4.74 -4.99
CA LEU A 180 4.21 -5.54 -4.77
C LEU A 180 3.38 -5.70 -6.05
N VAL A 181 3.36 -4.70 -6.94
CA VAL A 181 2.73 -4.82 -8.28
C VAL A 181 3.50 -5.82 -9.15
N VAL A 182 4.85 -5.87 -9.08
CA VAL A 182 5.65 -6.91 -9.75
C VAL A 182 5.19 -8.29 -9.27
N ALA A 183 5.17 -8.54 -7.95
CA ALA A 183 4.76 -9.82 -7.40
C ALA A 183 3.30 -10.19 -7.79
N ALA A 184 2.38 -9.23 -7.72
CA ALA A 184 0.99 -9.43 -8.11
C ALA A 184 0.84 -9.74 -9.61
N ALA A 185 1.59 -9.07 -10.49
CA ALA A 185 1.56 -9.29 -11.93
C ALA A 185 2.15 -10.68 -12.31
N VAL A 186 3.22 -11.09 -11.64
CA VAL A 186 3.79 -12.45 -11.79
C VAL A 186 2.75 -13.50 -11.35
N ASN A 187 2.14 -13.31 -10.19
CA ASN A 187 1.10 -14.23 -9.67
C ASN A 187 -0.13 -14.26 -10.59
N ALA A 188 -0.46 -13.15 -11.28
CA ALA A 188 -1.56 -13.08 -12.25
C ALA A 188 -1.23 -13.72 -13.61
N GLY A 189 -0.07 -14.37 -13.77
CA GLY A 189 0.32 -15.13 -14.95
C GLY A 189 0.86 -14.30 -16.11
N ALA A 190 1.41 -13.11 -15.86
CA ALA A 190 2.12 -12.36 -16.88
C ALA A 190 3.28 -13.19 -17.45
N ALA A 191 3.45 -13.17 -18.77
CA ALA A 191 4.51 -13.93 -19.46
C ALA A 191 5.91 -13.36 -19.19
N ALA A 192 5.97 -12.04 -18.98
CA ALA A 192 7.17 -11.32 -18.55
C ALA A 192 6.76 -10.08 -17.77
N VAL A 193 7.50 -9.75 -16.72
CA VAL A 193 7.33 -8.53 -15.95
C VAL A 193 8.64 -7.75 -16.00
N GLY A 194 8.60 -6.57 -16.61
CA GLY A 194 9.68 -5.59 -16.58
C GLY A 194 9.56 -4.66 -15.36
N ALA A 195 10.69 -4.24 -14.82
CA ALA A 195 10.77 -3.22 -13.78
C ALA A 195 11.72 -2.10 -14.18
N SER A 196 11.35 -0.85 -13.93
CA SER A 196 12.26 0.29 -14.10
C SER A 196 12.30 1.17 -12.89
N ASP A 197 13.48 1.67 -12.57
CA ASP A 197 13.71 2.63 -11.48
C ASP A 197 14.91 3.52 -11.80
N VAL A 198 15.04 4.61 -11.08
CA VAL A 198 16.21 5.51 -11.15
C VAL A 198 17.43 4.95 -10.39
N ARG A 199 17.26 3.83 -9.67
CA ARG A 199 18.27 3.15 -8.86
C ARG A 199 18.31 1.67 -9.14
N ALA A 200 19.49 1.05 -8.89
CA ALA A 200 19.72 -0.37 -9.14
C ALA A 200 19.12 -1.26 -8.02
N GLU A 201 19.25 -0.86 -6.76
CA GLU A 201 18.85 -1.67 -5.60
C GLU A 201 17.35 -2.09 -5.62
N PRO A 202 16.39 -1.20 -5.99
CA PRO A 202 15.01 -1.63 -6.19
C PRO A 202 14.82 -2.65 -7.32
N LEU A 203 15.67 -2.61 -8.36
CA LEU A 203 15.61 -3.58 -9.47
C LEU A 203 16.08 -4.97 -9.04
N ASP A 204 17.09 -5.06 -8.15
CA ASP A 204 17.55 -6.34 -7.57
C ASP A 204 16.44 -6.99 -6.73
N ARG A 205 15.65 -6.17 -5.99
CA ARG A 205 14.47 -6.66 -5.26
C ARG A 205 13.36 -7.11 -6.22
N ALA A 206 13.13 -6.37 -7.29
CA ALA A 206 12.15 -6.76 -8.32
C ALA A 206 12.50 -8.10 -8.97
N GLU A 207 13.78 -8.39 -9.20
CA GLU A 207 14.25 -9.69 -9.67
C GLU A 207 13.87 -10.81 -8.70
N SER A 208 14.08 -10.59 -7.39
CA SER A 208 13.72 -11.55 -6.35
C SER A 208 12.21 -11.83 -6.30
N LEU A 209 11.37 -10.92 -6.80
CA LEU A 209 9.91 -11.05 -6.89
C LEU A 209 9.44 -11.60 -8.24
N GLY A 210 10.36 -11.96 -9.14
CA GLY A 210 10.06 -12.60 -10.42
C GLY A 210 10.02 -11.65 -11.63
N ALA A 211 10.48 -10.40 -11.50
CA ALA A 211 10.73 -9.56 -12.66
C ALA A 211 11.86 -10.17 -13.51
N SER A 212 11.73 -10.09 -14.83
CA SER A 212 12.64 -10.71 -15.78
C SER A 212 13.31 -9.70 -16.73
N GLU A 213 12.89 -8.46 -16.73
CA GLU A 213 13.41 -7.38 -17.56
C GLU A 213 13.65 -6.13 -16.68
N PHE A 214 14.77 -5.43 -16.89
CA PHE A 214 15.18 -4.32 -16.03
C PHE A 214 15.62 -3.13 -16.85
N ALA A 215 15.24 -1.92 -16.42
CA ALA A 215 15.69 -0.68 -17.01
C ALA A 215 16.08 0.33 -15.92
N LEU A 216 17.37 0.62 -15.79
CA LEU A 216 17.87 1.69 -14.96
C LEU A 216 17.72 3.01 -15.70
N VAL A 217 16.82 3.87 -15.23
CA VAL A 217 16.51 5.16 -15.85
C VAL A 217 17.77 6.01 -15.99
N GLY A 218 17.99 6.58 -17.17
CA GLY A 218 19.20 7.35 -17.50
C GLY A 218 20.36 6.52 -18.06
N ARG A 219 20.33 5.18 -17.91
CA ARG A 219 21.29 4.26 -18.52
C ARG A 219 20.65 3.42 -19.62
N ASP A 220 19.51 2.82 -19.33
CA ASP A 220 18.85 1.88 -20.21
C ASP A 220 17.61 2.53 -20.84
N ALA A 221 17.31 2.16 -22.08
CA ALA A 221 16.11 2.61 -22.76
C ALA A 221 14.97 1.63 -22.53
N ILE A 222 13.78 2.14 -22.22
CA ILE A 222 12.54 1.38 -22.31
C ILE A 222 12.03 1.51 -23.73
N GLU A 223 11.89 0.36 -24.42
CA GLU A 223 11.44 0.31 -25.80
C GLU A 223 9.98 0.76 -25.93
N ASP A 224 9.70 1.61 -26.89
CA ASP A 224 8.34 2.08 -27.18
C ASP A 224 7.47 0.94 -27.69
N GLU A 225 6.18 0.95 -27.38
CA GLU A 225 5.16 0.00 -27.86
C GLU A 225 5.47 -1.49 -27.58
N SER A 226 6.22 -1.81 -26.51
CA SER A 226 6.68 -3.17 -26.24
C SER A 226 5.95 -3.91 -25.11
N TYR A 227 5.05 -3.24 -24.37
CA TYR A 227 4.32 -3.84 -23.25
C TYR A 227 2.81 -3.79 -23.46
N ASP A 228 2.12 -4.89 -23.12
CA ASP A 228 0.66 -4.97 -23.13
C ASP A 228 0.02 -4.09 -22.07
N VAL A 229 0.65 -4.09 -20.89
CA VAL A 229 0.20 -3.34 -19.72
C VAL A 229 1.38 -2.62 -19.10
N VAL A 230 1.18 -1.37 -18.67
CA VAL A 230 2.18 -0.60 -17.93
C VAL A 230 1.55 -0.07 -16.65
N PHE A 231 2.18 -0.37 -15.51
CA PHE A 231 1.83 0.17 -14.21
C PHE A 231 2.76 1.32 -13.86
N GLU A 232 2.22 2.53 -13.70
CA GLU A 232 2.98 3.69 -13.24
C GLU A 232 2.84 3.79 -11.73
N CYS A 233 3.93 3.46 -10.99
CA CYS A 233 3.96 3.38 -9.54
C CYS A 233 4.82 4.46 -8.88
N SER A 234 5.48 5.33 -9.67
CA SER A 234 6.36 6.37 -9.14
C SER A 234 5.64 7.67 -8.76
N GLY A 235 4.48 7.95 -9.38
CA GLY A 235 3.76 9.21 -9.19
C GLY A 235 4.43 10.42 -9.84
N VAL A 236 5.30 10.22 -10.86
CA VAL A 236 6.05 11.30 -11.51
C VAL A 236 5.57 11.53 -12.95
N ALA A 237 5.30 12.78 -13.33
CA ALA A 237 4.75 13.13 -14.65
C ALA A 237 5.56 12.59 -15.84
N VAL A 238 6.90 12.59 -15.73
CA VAL A 238 7.77 12.06 -16.79
C VAL A 238 7.63 10.54 -16.91
N ALA A 239 7.40 9.83 -15.80
CA ALA A 239 7.19 8.39 -15.79
C ALA A 239 5.84 8.02 -16.44
N LEU A 240 4.77 8.79 -16.19
CA LEU A 240 3.50 8.61 -16.89
C LEU A 240 3.64 8.84 -18.40
N THR A 241 4.44 9.84 -18.83
CA THR A 241 4.76 10.04 -20.25
C THR A 241 5.48 8.81 -20.83
N GLN A 242 6.44 8.24 -20.08
CA GLN A 242 7.14 7.02 -20.46
C GLN A 242 6.19 5.81 -20.51
N ALA A 243 5.28 5.68 -19.55
CA ALA A 243 4.27 4.62 -19.53
C ALA A 243 3.39 4.64 -20.80
N VAL A 244 2.93 5.83 -21.19
CA VAL A 244 2.16 6.02 -22.43
C VAL A 244 2.98 5.64 -23.67
N ARG A 245 4.30 5.86 -23.68
CA ARG A 245 5.17 5.47 -24.80
C ARG A 245 5.42 3.96 -24.83
N ALA A 246 5.72 3.35 -23.69
CA ALA A 246 6.05 1.94 -23.56
C ALA A 246 4.86 1.01 -23.84
N ALA A 247 3.64 1.45 -23.53
CA ALA A 247 2.42 0.69 -23.84
C ALA A 247 2.24 0.50 -25.35
N ARG A 248 2.01 -0.74 -25.79
CA ARG A 248 1.71 -1.04 -27.20
C ARG A 248 0.37 -0.48 -27.64
N ARG A 249 0.06 -0.58 -28.93
CA ARG A 249 -1.27 -0.23 -29.48
C ARG A 249 -2.35 -1.09 -28.84
N ALA A 250 -3.48 -0.47 -28.50
CA ALA A 250 -4.58 -1.03 -27.72
C ALA A 250 -4.15 -1.57 -26.35
N GLY A 251 -3.00 -1.11 -25.82
CA GLY A 251 -2.49 -1.46 -24.47
C GLY A 251 -3.18 -0.71 -23.35
N THR A 252 -2.84 -1.08 -22.12
CA THR A 252 -3.39 -0.47 -20.91
C THR A 252 -2.29 0.18 -20.10
N VAL A 253 -2.56 1.39 -19.58
CA VAL A 253 -1.73 2.05 -18.56
C VAL A 253 -2.56 2.16 -17.28
N VAL A 254 -2.03 1.68 -16.17
CA VAL A 254 -2.63 1.81 -14.85
C VAL A 254 -1.79 2.78 -14.02
N GLN A 255 -2.38 3.92 -13.64
CA GLN A 255 -1.76 4.89 -12.75
C GLN A 255 -2.01 4.46 -11.30
N VAL A 256 -0.95 4.06 -10.62
CA VAL A 256 -0.94 3.61 -9.22
C VAL A 256 -0.29 4.66 -8.33
N GLY A 257 0.84 5.23 -8.78
CA GLY A 257 1.57 6.26 -8.07
C GLY A 257 0.74 7.54 -7.92
N MET A 258 0.73 8.13 -6.73
CA MET A 258 0.01 9.37 -6.48
C MET A 258 0.73 10.54 -7.17
N LEU A 259 0.07 11.13 -8.16
CA LEU A 259 0.54 12.36 -8.81
C LEU A 259 0.31 13.58 -7.90
N ALA A 260 1.13 14.61 -8.08
CA ALA A 260 0.92 15.86 -7.37
C ALA A 260 -0.46 16.45 -7.69
N ASN A 261 -1.16 16.97 -6.67
CA ASN A 261 -2.43 17.68 -6.84
C ASN A 261 -2.17 19.09 -7.38
N ALA A 262 -1.70 19.16 -8.64
CA ALA A 262 -1.35 20.38 -9.37
C ALA A 262 -1.46 20.13 -10.87
N GLU A 263 -1.43 21.19 -11.67
CA GLU A 263 -1.25 21.05 -13.11
C GLU A 263 0.13 20.50 -13.42
N ILE A 264 0.19 19.37 -14.12
CA ILE A 264 1.43 18.69 -14.51
C ILE A 264 1.46 18.47 -16.03
N GLY A 265 2.64 18.64 -16.63
CA GLY A 265 2.84 18.40 -18.05
C GLY A 265 3.06 16.92 -18.35
N VAL A 266 2.12 16.29 -19.08
CA VAL A 266 2.22 14.91 -19.56
C VAL A 266 1.93 14.87 -21.05
N ASN A 267 2.78 14.20 -21.84
CA ASN A 267 2.53 13.99 -23.26
C ASN A 267 1.59 12.79 -23.47
N LEU A 268 0.31 13.08 -23.66
CA LEU A 268 -0.74 12.09 -23.96
C LEU A 268 -1.02 11.93 -25.46
N ALA A 269 -0.32 12.62 -26.37
CA ALA A 269 -0.58 12.52 -27.81
C ALA A 269 -0.50 11.06 -28.33
N PRO A 270 0.47 10.21 -27.90
CA PRO A 270 0.50 8.83 -28.32
C PRO A 270 -0.69 7.97 -27.85
N MET A 271 -1.40 8.39 -26.78
CA MET A 271 -2.59 7.69 -26.30
C MET A 271 -3.65 7.61 -27.39
N LEU A 272 -3.92 8.71 -28.11
CA LEU A 272 -4.89 8.75 -29.21
C LEU A 272 -4.47 7.86 -30.37
N ALA A 273 -3.20 7.99 -30.82
CA ALA A 273 -2.70 7.23 -31.96
C ALA A 273 -2.62 5.71 -31.72
N LYS A 274 -2.59 5.29 -30.46
CA LYS A 274 -2.49 3.90 -30.04
C LYS A 274 -3.79 3.35 -29.43
N GLU A 275 -4.83 4.16 -29.29
CA GLU A 275 -6.11 3.80 -28.63
C GLU A 275 -5.89 3.16 -27.25
N LEU A 276 -5.06 3.80 -26.41
CA LEU A 276 -4.72 3.27 -25.10
C LEU A 276 -5.91 3.40 -24.12
N THR A 277 -6.06 2.39 -23.26
CA THR A 277 -6.85 2.51 -22.05
C THR A 277 -5.97 3.05 -20.91
N ILE A 278 -6.38 4.16 -20.28
CA ILE A 278 -5.72 4.68 -19.07
C ILE A 278 -6.70 4.57 -17.89
N ARG A 279 -6.25 3.99 -16.78
CA ARG A 279 -7.05 3.80 -15.57
C ARG A 279 -6.28 4.27 -14.34
N GLY A 280 -6.96 4.96 -13.42
CA GLY A 280 -6.45 5.23 -12.08
C GLY A 280 -6.78 4.07 -11.13
N ALA A 281 -5.83 3.69 -10.29
CA ALA A 281 -6.04 2.75 -9.19
C ALA A 281 -6.08 3.53 -7.87
N PHE A 282 -7.08 3.25 -7.03
CA PHE A 282 -7.21 3.90 -5.73
C PHE A 282 -7.55 2.88 -4.66
N ARG A 283 -6.65 2.70 -3.67
CA ARG A 283 -6.85 1.73 -2.58
C ARG A 283 -7.22 0.34 -3.14
N PHE A 284 -8.15 -0.35 -2.49
CA PHE A 284 -8.67 -1.65 -2.89
C PHE A 284 -10.09 -1.85 -2.32
N SER A 285 -10.78 -2.90 -2.74
CA SER A 285 -12.12 -3.26 -2.28
C SER A 285 -12.10 -4.49 -1.38
N THR A 286 -11.94 -5.67 -1.95
CA THR A 286 -12.00 -6.96 -1.24
C THR A 286 -10.69 -7.73 -1.32
N GLU A 287 -9.69 -7.22 -2.00
CA GLU A 287 -8.45 -7.90 -2.37
C GLU A 287 -7.54 -8.25 -1.18
N ILE A 288 -7.91 -7.83 0.04
CA ILE A 288 -7.13 -8.14 1.26
C ILE A 288 -7.05 -9.66 1.51
N ASP A 289 -8.11 -10.39 1.18
CA ASP A 289 -8.13 -11.85 1.39
C ASP A 289 -7.21 -12.55 0.38
N ASP A 290 -7.17 -12.07 -0.87
CA ASP A 290 -6.23 -12.54 -1.90
C ASP A 290 -4.78 -12.19 -1.53
N ALA A 291 -4.57 -11.00 -0.95
CA ALA A 291 -3.25 -10.57 -0.46
C ALA A 291 -2.75 -11.49 0.66
N VAL A 292 -3.58 -11.81 1.64
CA VAL A 292 -3.23 -12.74 2.73
C VAL A 292 -2.90 -14.13 2.16
N ALA A 293 -3.67 -14.62 1.19
CA ALA A 293 -3.40 -15.90 0.54
C ALA A 293 -2.04 -15.91 -0.21
N LEU A 294 -1.73 -14.83 -0.93
CA LEU A 294 -0.46 -14.71 -1.66
C LEU A 294 0.73 -14.58 -0.70
N LEU A 295 0.60 -13.83 0.40
CA LEU A 295 1.63 -13.72 1.45
C LEU A 295 1.92 -15.07 2.11
N ALA A 296 0.90 -15.90 2.29
CA ALA A 296 1.09 -17.26 2.84
C ALA A 296 1.74 -18.21 1.83
N ALA A 297 1.54 -18.00 0.53
CA ALA A 297 2.05 -18.86 -0.54
C ALA A 297 3.48 -18.52 -0.98
N SER A 298 4.01 -17.31 -0.69
CA SER A 298 5.30 -16.86 -1.22
C SER A 298 6.13 -16.12 -0.17
N ASP A 299 7.25 -16.71 0.21
CA ASP A 299 8.27 -16.08 1.05
C ASP A 299 9.14 -15.06 0.30
N ALA A 300 9.13 -15.07 -1.03
CA ALA A 300 9.81 -14.06 -1.84
C ALA A 300 9.34 -12.63 -1.49
N LEU A 301 8.11 -12.46 -1.01
CA LEU A 301 7.56 -11.17 -0.59
C LEU A 301 8.30 -10.53 0.60
N ASP A 302 9.10 -11.31 1.36
CA ASP A 302 9.99 -10.77 2.39
C ASP A 302 11.02 -9.79 1.80
N ALA A 303 11.38 -9.91 0.52
CA ALA A 303 12.27 -8.98 -0.16
C ALA A 303 11.74 -7.53 -0.22
N VAL A 304 10.43 -7.33 -0.05
CA VAL A 304 9.81 -6.00 0.02
C VAL A 304 10.13 -5.31 1.34
N ILE A 305 10.25 -6.06 2.44
CA ILE A 305 10.58 -5.51 3.75
C ILE A 305 12.09 -5.26 3.81
N SER A 306 12.48 -4.01 3.90
CA SER A 306 13.90 -3.64 3.96
C SER A 306 14.41 -3.50 5.38
N HIS A 307 13.57 -3.01 6.28
CA HIS A 307 13.94 -2.71 7.66
C HIS A 307 12.76 -2.94 8.61
N VAL A 308 13.10 -3.42 9.81
CA VAL A 308 12.19 -3.49 10.96
C VAL A 308 12.87 -2.77 12.11
N LEU A 309 12.28 -1.67 12.57
CA LEU A 309 12.79 -0.91 13.70
C LEU A 309 11.81 -0.99 14.87
N PRO A 310 12.31 -0.98 16.13
CA PRO A 310 11.41 -0.84 17.27
C PRO A 310 10.69 0.51 17.20
N ALA A 311 9.43 0.53 17.57
CA ALA A 311 8.63 1.77 17.49
C ALA A 311 9.13 2.87 18.44
N SER A 312 10.03 2.56 19.40
CA SER A 312 10.81 3.57 20.15
C SER A 312 11.66 4.46 19.26
N ASP A 313 12.07 3.95 18.09
CA ASP A 313 12.97 4.61 17.15
C ASP A 313 12.18 5.16 15.95
N ALA A 314 10.91 5.54 16.19
CA ALA A 314 9.97 5.98 15.15
C ALA A 314 10.51 7.14 14.29
N VAL A 315 11.21 8.11 14.87
CA VAL A 315 11.80 9.22 14.10
C VAL A 315 12.79 8.70 13.08
N GLU A 316 13.70 7.80 13.49
CA GLU A 316 14.68 7.17 12.59
C GLU A 316 13.97 6.34 11.52
N ALA A 317 12.94 5.58 11.89
CA ALA A 317 12.16 4.77 10.96
C ALA A 317 11.45 5.61 9.89
N PHE A 318 10.88 6.78 10.26
CA PHE A 318 10.24 7.70 9.32
C PHE A 318 11.26 8.37 8.39
N GLU A 319 12.44 8.78 8.90
CA GLU A 319 13.52 9.31 8.07
C GLU A 319 14.04 8.26 7.09
N LEU A 320 14.23 7.02 7.55
CA LEU A 320 14.64 5.90 6.71
C LEU A 320 13.59 5.56 5.65
N ALA A 321 12.31 5.54 6.01
CA ALA A 321 11.21 5.27 5.07
C ALA A 321 11.08 6.36 3.98
N ARG A 322 11.46 7.61 4.27
CA ARG A 322 11.53 8.69 3.30
C ARG A 322 12.68 8.52 2.31
N ASP A 323 13.79 7.96 2.76
CA ASP A 323 14.96 7.72 1.90
C ASP A 323 14.79 6.45 1.07
N SER A 324 14.17 6.62 -0.09
CA SER A 324 13.98 5.55 -1.05
C SER A 324 15.30 5.00 -1.64
N SER A 325 16.48 5.60 -1.33
CA SER A 325 17.79 5.04 -1.68
C SER A 325 18.23 3.98 -0.68
N ALA A 326 17.84 4.13 0.57
CA ALA A 326 18.25 3.23 1.65
C ALA A 326 17.19 2.15 1.94
N SER A 327 15.92 2.42 1.64
CA SER A 327 14.81 1.55 2.06
C SER A 327 13.81 1.20 0.96
N ALA A 328 13.11 0.09 1.17
CA ALA A 328 11.83 -0.23 0.54
C ALA A 328 10.72 -0.10 1.61
N LYS A 329 10.01 -1.17 1.98
CA LYS A 329 9.05 -1.11 3.09
C LYS A 329 9.80 -1.12 4.44
N VAL A 330 9.52 -0.14 5.28
CA VAL A 330 9.98 -0.06 6.66
C VAL A 330 8.82 -0.39 7.58
N LEU A 331 9.05 -1.30 8.53
CA LEU A 331 8.09 -1.69 9.56
C LEU A 331 8.52 -1.16 10.93
N LEU A 332 7.55 -0.79 11.74
CA LEU A 332 7.69 -0.58 13.18
C LEU A 332 7.28 -1.85 13.91
N SER A 333 8.09 -2.33 14.85
CA SER A 333 7.71 -3.38 15.80
C SER A 333 7.27 -2.74 17.12
N LEU A 334 6.11 -3.17 17.63
CA LEU A 334 5.45 -2.64 18.83
C LEU A 334 5.61 -3.56 20.04
#